data_ef7ac089b168c7741517648954d1c8a2
#
_entry.id   ef7ac089b168c7741517648954d1c8a2
#
_cell.length_a   1.000
_cell.length_b   1.000
_cell.length_c   1.000
_cell.angle_alpha   90.00
_cell.angle_beta   90.00
_cell.angle_gamma   90.00
#
_symmetry.space_group_name_H-M   'P 1'
#
loop_
_entity.id
_entity.type
_entity.pdbx_description
1 polymer ?
#
loop_
_entity_poly.entity_id
_entity_poly.type
_entity_poly.pdbx_seq_one_letter_code
_entity_poly.pdbx_strand_id
1 'polypeptide(L)'
;MQADCILIVALADRDPAPGPLEKQLEGIGVRAQKELILLHREDGPKPRNTVEWLRAREWCSSHHHIRCPKRVFSRKAPAVIADVYRRLLSAGQPDRMSDFSRLARVLTGSAVGLVLGGGGARGAAHVGTIRAMTEAGIPIDIVGGTSIGSLVGALWADETDVSCLRRRAAEWSRDMSRLWRTIVDLTYPFTAMFTGSAFNRCIESVFGDCQIEDLWIPYFCITTDLTASKMRVHTHGSLWRYVRSSMSLSGYLPPLCDPVDGHLLLDGGYVNNLPADVMKVAVNVL
;
A
#
# COMPACT_ATOMS: atom_id res chain seq x y z
N MET A 1 -11.67 31.17 1.26
CA MET A 1 -12.11 29.79 0.98
C MET A 1 -12.39 29.12 2.31
N GLN A 2 -13.59 28.59 2.46
CA GLN A 2 -13.99 27.78 3.64
C GLN A 2 -14.16 26.34 3.14
N ALA A 3 -13.04 25.60 3.09
CA ALA A 3 -13.05 24.18 2.76
C ALA A 3 -12.15 23.47 3.76
N ASP A 4 -12.60 22.34 4.28
CA ASP A 4 -11.84 21.50 5.20
C ASP A 4 -10.80 20.65 4.44
N CYS A 5 -11.12 20.28 3.20
CA CYS A 5 -10.23 19.51 2.31
C CYS A 5 -10.25 20.06 0.89
N ILE A 6 -9.10 20.07 0.23
CA ILE A 6 -8.91 20.45 -1.18
C ILE A 6 -8.39 19.24 -1.93
N LEU A 7 -9.18 18.74 -2.89
CA LEU A 7 -8.79 17.63 -3.75
C LEU A 7 -8.10 18.15 -5.01
N ILE A 8 -6.87 17.74 -5.23
CA ILE A 8 -6.10 18.02 -6.44
C ILE A 8 -6.21 16.79 -7.32
N VAL A 9 -6.96 16.91 -8.40
CA VAL A 9 -7.27 15.79 -9.29
C VAL A 9 -6.40 15.88 -10.54
N ALA A 10 -5.62 14.82 -10.79
CA ALA A 10 -4.75 14.71 -11.94
C ALA A 10 -4.91 13.35 -12.64
N LEU A 11 -4.62 13.32 -13.94
CA LEU A 11 -4.53 12.07 -14.70
C LEU A 11 -3.13 11.50 -14.52
N ALA A 12 -3.02 10.27 -14.04
CA ALA A 12 -1.74 9.63 -13.74
C ALA A 12 -0.84 9.37 -14.96
N ASP A 13 -1.41 9.45 -16.18
CA ASP A 13 -0.69 9.32 -17.47
C ASP A 13 -0.12 10.65 -17.98
N ARG A 14 -0.24 11.75 -17.21
CA ARG A 14 0.25 13.07 -17.55
C ARG A 14 1.58 13.40 -16.85
N ASP A 15 2.13 14.56 -17.24
CA ASP A 15 3.33 15.11 -16.61
C ASP A 15 3.04 15.43 -15.12
N PRO A 16 3.89 15.00 -14.18
CA PRO A 16 3.78 15.34 -12.77
C PRO A 16 3.91 16.83 -12.43
N ALA A 17 4.37 17.67 -13.35
CA ALA A 17 4.59 19.09 -13.09
C ALA A 17 3.33 19.83 -12.60
N PRO A 18 3.41 20.61 -11.51
CA PRO A 18 2.27 21.36 -10.97
C PRO A 18 1.76 22.41 -11.95
N GLY A 19 0.43 22.45 -12.12
CA GLY A 19 -0.24 23.46 -12.93
C GLY A 19 -0.21 24.86 -12.32
N PRO A 20 -0.59 25.91 -13.10
CA PRO A 20 -0.60 27.30 -12.59
C PRO A 20 -1.46 27.50 -11.34
N LEU A 21 -2.64 26.85 -11.29
CA LEU A 21 -3.55 26.93 -10.13
C LEU A 21 -2.95 26.24 -8.89
N GLU A 22 -2.24 25.13 -9.06
CA GLU A 22 -1.58 24.41 -7.98
C GLU A 22 -0.43 25.25 -7.37
N LYS A 23 0.37 25.92 -8.21
CA LYS A 23 1.41 26.85 -7.77
C LYS A 23 0.84 28.03 -6.98
N GLN A 24 -0.32 28.54 -7.36
CA GLN A 24 -1.02 29.57 -6.57
C GLN A 24 -1.48 29.00 -5.22
N LEU A 25 -2.00 27.77 -5.20
CA LEU A 25 -2.47 27.10 -3.98
C LEU A 25 -1.31 26.83 -2.99
N GLU A 26 -0.12 26.52 -3.50
CA GLU A 26 1.09 26.33 -2.71
C GLU A 26 1.48 27.62 -1.98
N GLY A 27 1.42 28.77 -2.67
CA GLY A 27 1.75 30.10 -2.10
C GLY A 27 0.73 30.65 -1.12
N ILE A 28 -0.48 30.09 -1.06
CA ILE A 28 -1.54 30.55 -0.16
C ILE A 28 -1.54 29.66 1.10
N GLY A 29 -1.29 30.21 2.27
CA GLY A 29 -1.32 29.51 3.56
C GLY A 29 -2.72 29.07 3.98
N VAL A 30 -3.35 28.18 3.19
CA VAL A 30 -4.67 27.62 3.50
C VAL A 30 -4.53 26.48 4.50
N ARG A 31 -5.33 26.51 5.58
CA ARG A 31 -5.35 25.47 6.63
C ARG A 31 -6.02 24.17 6.20
N ALA A 32 -6.75 24.16 5.06
CA ALA A 32 -7.41 22.97 4.55
C ALA A 32 -6.39 21.85 4.24
N GLN A 33 -6.75 20.60 4.53
CA GLN A 33 -6.00 19.45 4.06
C GLN A 33 -5.97 19.43 2.52
N LYS A 34 -4.84 19.04 1.95
CA LYS A 34 -4.66 19.00 0.51
C LYS A 34 -4.32 17.57 0.12
N GLU A 35 -5.16 16.95 -0.70
CA GLU A 35 -5.03 15.56 -1.11
C GLU A 35 -4.88 15.44 -2.61
N LEU A 36 -3.92 14.62 -3.03
CA LEU A 36 -3.66 14.34 -4.44
C LEU A 36 -4.46 13.11 -4.88
N ILE A 37 -5.31 13.28 -5.88
CA ILE A 37 -6.10 12.21 -6.49
C ILE A 37 -5.54 11.89 -7.87
N LEU A 38 -4.93 10.73 -8.02
CA LEU A 38 -4.39 10.24 -9.28
C LEU A 38 -5.40 9.31 -9.96
N LEU A 39 -5.94 9.77 -11.08
CA LEU A 39 -6.92 9.02 -11.85
C LEU A 39 -6.23 8.12 -12.87
N HIS A 40 -6.47 6.83 -12.76
CA HIS A 40 -5.98 5.79 -13.67
C HIS A 40 -7.10 5.24 -14.53
N ARG A 41 -6.78 4.76 -15.72
CA ARG A 41 -7.73 3.98 -16.52
C ARG A 41 -7.91 2.60 -15.93
N GLU A 42 -9.12 2.07 -15.89
CA GLU A 42 -9.39 0.73 -15.36
C GLU A 42 -8.68 -0.40 -16.12
N ASP A 43 -8.35 -0.18 -17.40
CA ASP A 43 -7.59 -1.08 -18.28
C ASP A 43 -6.13 -0.65 -18.46
N GLY A 44 -5.68 0.34 -17.68
CA GLY A 44 -4.32 0.85 -17.72
C GLY A 44 -3.33 0.02 -16.89
N PRO A 45 -2.05 0.38 -16.97
CA PRO A 45 -1.02 -0.23 -16.12
C PRO A 45 -1.24 0.12 -14.64
N LYS A 46 -0.58 -0.65 -13.76
CA LYS A 46 -0.50 -0.32 -12.33
C LYS A 46 0.14 1.05 -12.12
N PRO A 47 -0.18 1.72 -11.00
CA PRO A 47 0.48 2.96 -10.63
C PRO A 47 2.01 2.77 -10.58
N ARG A 48 2.73 3.77 -11.04
CA ARG A 48 4.20 3.83 -11.01
C ARG A 48 4.64 5.28 -10.95
N ASN A 49 5.86 5.48 -10.42
CA ASN A 49 6.49 6.82 -10.33
C ASN A 49 5.67 7.83 -9.52
N THR A 50 4.87 7.39 -8.58
CA THR A 50 4.08 8.26 -7.69
C THR A 50 4.98 9.21 -6.91
N VAL A 51 6.19 8.79 -6.61
CA VAL A 51 7.20 9.60 -5.93
C VAL A 51 7.48 10.95 -6.65
N GLU A 52 7.42 10.98 -7.98
CA GLU A 52 7.62 12.22 -8.75
C GLU A 52 6.45 13.19 -8.56
N TRP A 53 5.23 12.66 -8.49
CA TRP A 53 4.04 13.44 -8.18
C TRP A 53 4.09 14.03 -6.77
N LEU A 54 4.55 13.26 -5.80
CA LEU A 54 4.65 13.68 -4.41
C LEU A 54 5.79 14.67 -4.18
N ARG A 55 6.95 14.46 -4.80
CA ARG A 55 8.07 15.42 -4.75
C ARG A 55 7.69 16.79 -5.30
N ALA A 56 6.87 16.82 -6.35
CA ALA A 56 6.38 18.08 -6.92
C ALA A 56 5.31 18.75 -6.05
N ARG A 57 4.79 18.05 -5.00
CA ARG A 57 3.68 18.49 -4.14
C ARG A 57 3.91 18.11 -2.68
N GLU A 58 5.07 18.42 -2.14
CA GLU A 58 5.42 18.16 -0.73
C GLU A 58 4.42 18.74 0.29
N TRP A 59 3.61 19.69 -0.16
CA TRP A 59 2.55 20.31 0.60
C TRP A 59 1.22 19.52 0.61
N CYS A 60 1.11 18.39 -0.11
CA CYS A 60 -0.03 17.48 0.00
C CYS A 60 0.10 16.58 1.23
N SER A 61 -1.01 16.40 1.95
CA SER A 61 -1.07 15.59 3.16
C SER A 61 -1.13 14.09 2.84
N SER A 62 -1.80 13.72 1.75
CA SER A 62 -1.99 12.34 1.31
C SER A 62 -2.19 12.24 -0.20
N HIS A 63 -2.19 11.00 -0.71
CA HIS A 63 -2.49 10.72 -2.11
C HIS A 63 -3.37 9.47 -2.25
N HIS A 64 -4.13 9.41 -3.34
CA HIS A 64 -5.04 8.30 -3.63
C HIS A 64 -4.98 7.93 -5.11
N HIS A 65 -4.89 6.62 -5.37
CA HIS A 65 -5.02 6.06 -6.71
C HIS A 65 -6.46 5.62 -6.95
N ILE A 66 -7.07 6.12 -8.00
CA ILE A 66 -8.48 5.85 -8.35
C ILE A 66 -8.56 5.23 -9.75
N ARG A 67 -9.03 4.00 -9.84
CA ARG A 67 -9.36 3.36 -11.13
C ARG A 67 -10.67 3.92 -11.65
N CYS A 68 -10.60 4.58 -12.79
CA CYS A 68 -11.75 5.21 -13.42
C CYS A 68 -12.29 4.35 -14.55
N PRO A 69 -13.60 4.14 -14.62
CA PRO A 69 -14.25 3.51 -15.76
C PRO A 69 -13.90 4.19 -17.08
N LYS A 70 -13.79 3.43 -18.18
CA LYS A 70 -13.47 3.93 -19.54
C LYS A 70 -14.32 5.11 -19.99
N ARG A 71 -15.58 5.16 -19.54
CA ARG A 71 -16.50 6.25 -19.84
C ARG A 71 -16.04 7.63 -19.36
N VAL A 72 -15.26 7.71 -18.28
CA VAL A 72 -14.70 8.96 -17.74
C VAL A 72 -13.68 9.56 -18.72
N PHE A 73 -12.93 8.70 -19.41
CA PHE A 73 -11.93 9.11 -20.41
C PHE A 73 -12.52 9.24 -21.82
N SER A 74 -13.83 9.04 -21.99
CA SER A 74 -14.48 9.19 -23.29
C SER A 74 -14.55 10.67 -23.68
N ARG A 75 -14.45 10.97 -25.00
CA ARG A 75 -14.57 12.34 -25.54
C ARG A 75 -16.01 12.90 -25.50
N LYS A 76 -16.91 12.31 -24.70
CA LYS A 76 -18.27 12.79 -24.53
C LYS A 76 -18.29 14.09 -23.73
N ALA A 77 -19.26 14.97 -24.05
CA ALA A 77 -19.40 16.21 -23.30
C ALA A 77 -19.61 15.95 -21.79
N PRO A 78 -19.03 16.76 -20.89
CA PRO A 78 -19.17 16.60 -19.45
C PRO A 78 -20.61 16.46 -18.96
N ALA A 79 -21.55 17.20 -19.58
CA ALA A 79 -22.98 17.12 -19.26
C ALA A 79 -23.58 15.72 -19.51
N VAL A 80 -23.14 15.02 -20.56
CA VAL A 80 -23.58 13.64 -20.85
C VAL A 80 -23.07 12.67 -19.83
N ILE A 81 -21.82 12.83 -19.40
CA ILE A 81 -21.21 12.00 -18.36
C ILE A 81 -21.94 12.24 -17.03
N ALA A 82 -22.19 13.49 -16.66
CA ALA A 82 -22.93 13.85 -15.46
C ALA A 82 -24.35 13.25 -15.44
N ASP A 83 -25.06 13.26 -16.56
CA ASP A 83 -26.40 12.67 -16.68
C ASP A 83 -26.38 11.14 -16.52
N VAL A 84 -25.39 10.46 -17.10
CA VAL A 84 -25.18 9.02 -16.91
C VAL A 84 -24.96 8.69 -15.43
N TYR A 85 -24.10 9.45 -14.73
CA TYR A 85 -23.86 9.21 -13.30
C TYR A 85 -25.09 9.52 -12.45
N ARG A 86 -25.84 10.58 -12.76
CA ARG A 86 -27.09 10.89 -12.07
C ARG A 86 -28.10 9.76 -12.18
N ARG A 87 -28.26 9.16 -13.37
CA ARG A 87 -29.15 8.00 -13.59
C ARG A 87 -28.65 6.75 -12.86
N LEU A 88 -27.35 6.48 -12.87
CA LEU A 88 -26.78 5.34 -12.14
C LEU A 88 -26.98 5.46 -10.63
N LEU A 89 -26.78 6.66 -10.07
CA LEU A 89 -26.98 6.91 -8.64
C LEU A 89 -28.46 6.88 -8.26
N SER A 90 -29.37 7.28 -9.14
CA SER A 90 -30.82 7.20 -8.90
C SER A 90 -31.38 5.78 -9.07
N ALA A 91 -30.70 4.91 -9.84
CA ALA A 91 -31.15 3.55 -10.12
C ALA A 91 -30.69 2.51 -9.10
N GLY A 92 -29.73 2.85 -8.21
CA GLY A 92 -29.22 1.91 -7.21
C GLY A 92 -28.17 2.54 -6.28
N GLN A 93 -27.77 1.79 -5.27
CA GLN A 93 -26.67 2.21 -4.40
C GLN A 93 -25.33 2.14 -5.16
N PRO A 94 -24.40 3.08 -4.92
CA PRO A 94 -23.07 3.03 -5.51
C PRO A 94 -22.35 1.76 -5.05
N ASP A 95 -21.51 1.19 -5.94
CA ASP A 95 -20.69 0.04 -5.62
C ASP A 95 -19.75 0.37 -4.47
N ARG A 96 -19.95 -0.29 -3.31
CA ARG A 96 -19.17 -0.08 -2.10
C ARG A 96 -17.69 -0.46 -2.26
N MET A 97 -17.37 -1.34 -3.20
CA MET A 97 -16.02 -1.83 -3.45
C MET A 97 -15.25 -0.95 -4.45
N SER A 98 -15.89 0.02 -5.07
CA SER A 98 -15.24 0.93 -6.01
C SER A 98 -14.24 1.87 -5.33
N ASP A 99 -13.20 2.27 -6.08
CA ASP A 99 -12.20 3.22 -5.59
C ASP A 99 -12.80 4.60 -5.26
N PHE A 100 -13.85 5.03 -5.97
CA PHE A 100 -14.59 6.25 -5.63
C PHE A 100 -15.32 6.13 -4.28
N SER A 101 -15.89 4.95 -3.98
CA SER A 101 -16.51 4.71 -2.67
C SER A 101 -15.47 4.65 -1.56
N ARG A 102 -14.26 4.11 -1.84
CA ARG A 102 -13.13 4.18 -0.92
C ARG A 102 -12.77 5.64 -0.60
N LEU A 103 -12.56 6.47 -1.64
CA LEU A 103 -12.28 7.90 -1.45
C LEU A 103 -13.35 8.59 -0.62
N ALA A 104 -14.63 8.32 -0.90
CA ALA A 104 -15.73 8.87 -0.13
C ALA A 104 -15.65 8.48 1.35
N ARG A 105 -15.34 7.20 1.66
CA ARG A 105 -15.17 6.75 3.06
C ARG A 105 -13.99 7.40 3.76
N VAL A 106 -12.87 7.57 3.06
CA VAL A 106 -11.70 8.29 3.60
C VAL A 106 -12.09 9.73 3.95
N LEU A 107 -12.67 10.47 3.00
CA LEU A 107 -13.07 11.87 3.18
C LEU A 107 -14.14 12.07 4.27
N THR A 108 -14.95 11.06 4.57
CA THR A 108 -15.97 11.10 5.62
C THR A 108 -15.52 10.49 6.95
N GLY A 109 -14.25 10.06 7.07
CA GLY A 109 -13.74 9.42 8.28
C GLY A 109 -14.37 8.06 8.60
N SER A 110 -14.90 7.36 7.58
CA SER A 110 -15.55 6.05 7.72
C SER A 110 -14.76 4.92 7.03
N ALA A 111 -13.48 5.15 6.77
CA ALA A 111 -12.59 4.19 6.14
C ALA A 111 -12.40 2.92 6.99
N VAL A 112 -12.30 1.77 6.32
CA VAL A 112 -12.11 0.46 6.95
C VAL A 112 -10.65 0.02 6.82
N GLY A 113 -9.95 -0.07 7.94
CA GLY A 113 -8.58 -0.52 8.02
C GLY A 113 -8.48 -2.02 8.34
N LEU A 114 -7.61 -2.74 7.62
CA LEU A 114 -7.29 -4.14 7.90
C LEU A 114 -5.88 -4.26 8.46
N VAL A 115 -5.75 -4.86 9.65
CA VAL A 115 -4.47 -5.13 10.30
C VAL A 115 -4.14 -6.61 10.23
N LEU A 116 -2.97 -6.94 9.72
CA LEU A 116 -2.49 -8.30 9.54
C LEU A 116 -1.25 -8.55 10.41
N GLY A 117 -1.39 -9.41 11.40
CA GLY A 117 -0.32 -9.72 12.34
C GLY A 117 0.74 -10.67 11.78
N GLY A 118 1.89 -10.70 12.43
CA GLY A 118 2.94 -11.68 12.18
C GLY A 118 2.55 -13.09 12.65
N GLY A 119 3.13 -14.11 12.04
CA GLY A 119 2.83 -15.49 12.43
C GLY A 119 3.44 -16.57 11.54
N GLY A 120 4.40 -16.24 10.69
CA GLY A 120 5.07 -17.19 9.79
C GLY A 120 4.07 -17.94 8.89
N ALA A 121 4.13 -19.27 8.89
CA ALA A 121 3.26 -20.11 8.06
C ALA A 121 1.75 -19.89 8.32
N ARG A 122 1.36 -19.42 9.50
CA ARG A 122 -0.04 -19.08 9.83
C ARG A 122 -0.57 -17.89 9.01
N GLY A 123 0.28 -17.13 8.34
CA GLY A 123 -0.10 -16.06 7.43
C GLY A 123 -1.02 -16.49 6.27
N ALA A 124 -1.06 -17.79 5.94
CA ALA A 124 -2.04 -18.32 4.99
C ALA A 124 -3.50 -18.01 5.39
N ALA A 125 -3.79 -17.91 6.69
CA ALA A 125 -5.12 -17.53 7.20
C ALA A 125 -5.53 -16.10 6.76
N HIS A 126 -4.57 -15.18 6.61
CA HIS A 126 -4.85 -13.81 6.16
C HIS A 126 -5.47 -13.76 4.76
N VAL A 127 -5.04 -14.65 3.86
CA VAL A 127 -5.63 -14.77 2.52
C VAL A 127 -7.11 -15.19 2.61
N GLY A 128 -7.41 -16.12 3.52
CA GLY A 128 -8.80 -16.53 3.80
C GLY A 128 -9.64 -15.40 4.40
N THR A 129 -9.07 -14.62 5.30
CA THR A 129 -9.74 -13.46 5.92
C THR A 129 -10.08 -12.39 4.87
N ILE A 130 -9.12 -12.00 4.02
CA ILE A 130 -9.33 -11.03 2.94
C ILE A 130 -10.42 -11.52 1.99
N ARG A 131 -10.37 -12.81 1.62
CA ARG A 131 -11.40 -13.42 0.78
C ARG A 131 -12.80 -13.34 1.42
N ALA A 132 -12.93 -13.73 2.68
CA ALA A 132 -14.21 -13.71 3.39
C ALA A 132 -14.76 -12.27 3.51
N MET A 133 -13.92 -11.27 3.79
CA MET A 133 -14.32 -9.86 3.81
C MET A 133 -14.83 -9.41 2.45
N THR A 134 -14.11 -9.74 1.38
CA THR A 134 -14.50 -9.38 0.01
C THR A 134 -15.81 -10.04 -0.40
N GLU A 135 -15.98 -11.34 -0.12
CA GLU A 135 -17.22 -12.07 -0.39
C GLU A 135 -18.42 -11.53 0.42
N ALA A 136 -18.17 -11.03 1.63
CA ALA A 136 -19.18 -10.37 2.47
C ALA A 136 -19.46 -8.91 2.07
N GLY A 137 -18.77 -8.36 1.06
CA GLY A 137 -18.92 -6.96 0.64
C GLY A 137 -18.37 -5.96 1.67
N ILE A 138 -17.42 -6.39 2.52
CA ILE A 138 -16.72 -5.53 3.47
C ILE A 138 -15.50 -4.93 2.77
N PRO A 139 -15.44 -3.61 2.57
CA PRO A 139 -14.33 -2.96 1.89
C PRO A 139 -13.08 -2.95 2.76
N ILE A 140 -11.92 -2.92 2.10
CA ILE A 140 -10.61 -2.72 2.75
C ILE A 140 -10.00 -1.47 2.13
N ASP A 141 -9.97 -0.38 2.90
CA ASP A 141 -9.57 0.94 2.40
C ASP A 141 -8.10 1.27 2.68
N ILE A 142 -7.56 0.68 3.73
CA ILE A 142 -6.15 0.75 4.10
C ILE A 142 -5.73 -0.61 4.68
N VAL A 143 -4.53 -1.05 4.42
CA VAL A 143 -3.99 -2.29 4.99
C VAL A 143 -2.63 -2.05 5.63
N GLY A 144 -2.42 -2.64 6.79
CA GLY A 144 -1.14 -2.60 7.48
C GLY A 144 -0.78 -3.95 8.07
N GLY A 145 0.51 -4.21 8.19
CA GLY A 145 0.90 -5.50 8.74
C GLY A 145 2.33 -5.60 9.21
N THR A 146 2.59 -6.72 9.87
CA THR A 146 3.90 -7.08 10.43
C THR A 146 4.29 -8.46 9.93
N SER A 147 5.57 -8.66 9.60
CA SER A 147 6.12 -9.96 9.18
C SER A 147 5.31 -10.55 8.00
N ILE A 148 4.82 -11.78 8.11
CA ILE A 148 3.98 -12.38 7.08
C ILE A 148 2.72 -11.55 6.76
N GLY A 149 2.19 -10.83 7.75
CA GLY A 149 1.08 -9.91 7.54
C GLY A 149 1.44 -8.74 6.63
N SER A 150 2.69 -8.25 6.70
CA SER A 150 3.19 -7.22 5.79
C SER A 150 3.24 -7.73 4.34
N LEU A 151 3.69 -8.98 4.12
CA LEU A 151 3.71 -9.60 2.79
C LEU A 151 2.30 -9.75 2.21
N VAL A 152 1.38 -10.35 2.97
CA VAL A 152 0.00 -10.59 2.49
C VAL A 152 -0.73 -9.26 2.27
N GLY A 153 -0.53 -8.28 3.15
CA GLY A 153 -1.06 -6.93 2.99
C GLY A 153 -0.54 -6.22 1.74
N ALA A 154 0.76 -6.32 1.48
CA ALA A 154 1.38 -5.76 0.27
C ALA A 154 0.85 -6.42 -1.01
N LEU A 155 0.72 -7.76 -1.02
CA LEU A 155 0.13 -8.48 -2.16
C LEU A 155 -1.31 -8.04 -2.44
N TRP A 156 -2.10 -7.80 -1.40
CA TRP A 156 -3.46 -7.28 -1.53
C TRP A 156 -3.48 -5.84 -2.05
N ALA A 157 -2.66 -4.97 -1.48
CA ALA A 157 -2.62 -3.57 -1.87
C ALA A 157 -2.14 -3.34 -3.31
N ASP A 158 -1.31 -4.25 -3.83
CA ASP A 158 -0.78 -4.22 -5.20
C ASP A 158 -1.81 -4.60 -6.28
N GLU A 159 -2.75 -5.50 -5.98
CA GLU A 159 -3.68 -6.02 -7.00
C GLU A 159 -5.16 -5.75 -6.69
N THR A 160 -5.55 -5.75 -5.41
CA THR A 160 -6.95 -5.66 -4.95
C THR A 160 -7.88 -6.73 -5.56
N ASP A 161 -7.31 -7.88 -5.94
CA ASP A 161 -8.04 -9.05 -6.46
C ASP A 161 -7.69 -10.32 -5.66
N VAL A 162 -8.72 -10.99 -5.16
CA VAL A 162 -8.60 -12.21 -4.34
C VAL A 162 -7.96 -13.37 -5.11
N SER A 163 -8.28 -13.50 -6.40
CA SER A 163 -7.75 -14.58 -7.23
C SER A 163 -6.26 -14.42 -7.44
N CYS A 164 -5.83 -13.20 -7.72
CA CYS A 164 -4.42 -12.86 -7.86
C CYS A 164 -3.66 -12.99 -6.53
N LEU A 165 -4.22 -12.48 -5.45
CA LEU A 165 -3.66 -12.64 -4.10
C LEU A 165 -3.41 -14.11 -3.77
N ARG A 166 -4.42 -14.98 -3.95
CA ARG A 166 -4.32 -16.42 -3.68
C ARG A 166 -3.23 -17.09 -4.52
N ARG A 167 -3.17 -16.77 -5.81
CA ARG A 167 -2.15 -17.32 -6.72
C ARG A 167 -0.74 -16.91 -6.28
N ARG A 168 -0.49 -15.62 -6.10
CA ARG A 168 0.82 -15.08 -5.70
C ARG A 168 1.27 -15.58 -4.32
N ALA A 169 0.36 -15.64 -3.36
CA ALA A 169 0.65 -16.19 -2.03
C ALA A 169 1.01 -17.69 -2.10
N ALA A 170 0.32 -18.46 -2.95
CA ALA A 170 0.63 -19.88 -3.14
C ALA A 170 1.95 -20.10 -3.89
N GLU A 171 2.28 -19.27 -4.88
CA GLU A 171 3.57 -19.28 -5.58
C GLU A 171 4.71 -18.98 -4.63
N TRP A 172 4.60 -17.88 -3.87
CA TRP A 172 5.58 -17.52 -2.85
C TRP A 172 5.79 -18.64 -1.81
N SER A 173 4.71 -19.24 -1.31
CA SER A 173 4.78 -20.32 -0.32
C SER A 173 5.51 -21.56 -0.87
N ARG A 174 5.30 -21.91 -2.16
CA ARG A 174 6.01 -23.00 -2.81
C ARG A 174 7.50 -22.72 -2.97
N ASP A 175 7.85 -21.51 -3.35
CA ASP A 175 9.24 -21.09 -3.52
C ASP A 175 9.97 -21.06 -2.16
N MET A 176 9.32 -20.54 -1.12
CA MET A 176 9.84 -20.61 0.26
C MET A 176 10.06 -22.05 0.73
N SER A 177 9.13 -22.96 0.46
CA SER A 177 9.28 -24.38 0.82
C SER A 177 10.47 -25.05 0.09
N ARG A 178 10.82 -24.60 -1.12
CA ARG A 178 12.01 -25.04 -1.83
C ARG A 178 13.28 -24.46 -1.24
N LEU A 179 13.29 -23.17 -0.89
CA LEU A 179 14.43 -22.49 -0.28
C LEU A 179 14.84 -23.13 1.06
N TRP A 180 13.90 -23.50 1.91
CA TRP A 180 14.16 -24.21 3.16
C TRP A 180 14.82 -25.59 2.99
N ARG A 181 14.73 -26.19 1.80
CA ARG A 181 15.41 -27.46 1.48
C ARG A 181 16.79 -27.26 0.91
N THR A 182 17.20 -26.04 0.59
CA THR A 182 18.50 -25.76 -0.05
C THR A 182 19.53 -25.41 1.01
N ILE A 183 20.37 -26.41 1.38
CA ILE A 183 21.48 -26.27 2.35
C ILE A 183 22.51 -25.20 1.93
N VAL A 184 22.49 -24.78 0.66
CA VAL A 184 23.46 -23.84 0.07
C VAL A 184 23.38 -22.41 0.66
N ASP A 185 22.25 -22.04 1.28
CA ASP A 185 22.08 -20.72 1.90
C ASP A 185 22.47 -20.71 3.40
N LEU A 186 22.93 -21.84 3.95
CA LEU A 186 23.42 -21.93 5.33
C LEU A 186 24.75 -21.19 5.49
N THR A 187 24.80 -20.33 6.48
CA THR A 187 26.07 -19.73 6.95
C THR A 187 26.55 -20.45 8.20
N TYR A 188 27.82 -20.27 8.52
CA TYR A 188 28.29 -20.58 9.88
C TYR A 188 27.51 -19.68 10.84
N PRO A 189 26.74 -20.22 11.81
CA PRO A 189 25.70 -19.48 12.52
C PRO A 189 26.27 -18.52 13.58
N PHE A 190 27.07 -17.55 13.15
CA PHE A 190 27.61 -16.54 14.04
C PHE A 190 26.60 -15.40 14.29
N THR A 191 25.83 -15.00 13.26
CA THR A 191 24.82 -13.93 13.35
C THR A 191 23.44 -14.38 12.85
N ALA A 192 23.37 -15.24 11.84
CA ALA A 192 22.16 -15.78 11.27
C ALA A 192 22.39 -17.15 10.63
N MET A 193 21.36 -18.00 10.59
CA MET A 193 21.44 -19.33 9.98
C MET A 193 21.56 -19.28 8.45
N PHE A 194 20.98 -18.27 7.82
CA PHE A 194 20.96 -18.10 6.36
C PHE A 194 21.59 -16.76 5.96
N THR A 195 22.18 -16.72 4.75
CA THR A 195 22.69 -15.46 4.16
C THR A 195 21.56 -14.48 3.86
N GLY A 196 20.35 -14.98 3.63
CA GLY A 196 19.20 -14.21 3.23
C GLY A 196 19.19 -13.81 1.75
N SER A 197 20.22 -14.17 0.96
CA SER A 197 20.31 -13.75 -0.44
C SER A 197 19.22 -14.40 -1.31
N ALA A 198 18.93 -15.67 -1.08
CA ALA A 198 17.87 -16.39 -1.78
C ALA A 198 16.47 -15.85 -1.38
N PHE A 199 16.30 -15.53 -0.10
CA PHE A 199 15.06 -14.91 0.40
C PHE A 199 14.85 -13.51 -0.18
N ASN A 200 15.91 -12.69 -0.23
CA ASN A 200 15.85 -11.36 -0.85
C ASN A 200 15.39 -11.46 -2.31
N ARG A 201 16.02 -12.33 -3.10
CA ARG A 201 15.64 -12.56 -4.52
C ARG A 201 14.19 -13.02 -4.66
N CYS A 202 13.73 -13.87 -3.75
CA CYS A 202 12.33 -14.33 -3.75
C CYS A 202 11.34 -13.19 -3.50
N ILE A 203 11.56 -12.32 -2.51
CA ILE A 203 10.70 -11.16 -2.24
C ILE A 203 10.82 -10.10 -3.34
N GLU A 204 12.03 -9.84 -3.81
CA GLU A 204 12.29 -8.90 -4.91
C GLU A 204 11.60 -9.35 -6.21
N SER A 205 11.61 -10.65 -6.53
CA SER A 205 10.91 -11.17 -7.71
C SER A 205 9.39 -11.02 -7.62
N VAL A 206 8.83 -10.94 -6.40
CA VAL A 206 7.38 -10.75 -6.17
C VAL A 206 6.95 -9.30 -6.43
N PHE A 207 7.73 -8.33 -5.98
CA PHE A 207 7.35 -6.91 -6.00
C PHE A 207 8.14 -6.07 -7.01
N GLY A 208 9.32 -6.53 -7.45
CA GLY A 208 10.19 -5.77 -8.35
C GLY A 208 10.59 -4.41 -7.74
N ASP A 209 10.54 -3.39 -8.58
CA ASP A 209 10.87 -2.00 -8.20
C ASP A 209 9.69 -1.21 -7.65
N CYS A 210 8.58 -1.89 -7.30
CA CYS A 210 7.38 -1.24 -6.75
C CYS A 210 7.71 -0.47 -5.47
N GLN A 211 7.21 0.74 -5.37
CA GLN A 211 7.27 1.55 -4.16
C GLN A 211 5.96 1.41 -3.38
N ILE A 212 5.98 1.67 -2.08
CA ILE A 212 4.78 1.62 -1.24
C ILE A 212 3.73 2.62 -1.74
N GLU A 213 4.15 3.79 -2.14
CA GLU A 213 3.31 4.86 -2.69
C GLU A 213 2.69 4.54 -4.06
N ASP A 214 3.18 3.50 -4.75
CA ASP A 214 2.62 3.03 -6.03
C ASP A 214 1.48 1.99 -5.84
N LEU A 215 1.13 1.65 -4.62
CA LEU A 215 0.09 0.67 -4.34
C LEU A 215 -1.32 1.25 -4.54
N TRP A 216 -2.28 0.41 -4.98
CA TRP A 216 -3.65 0.85 -5.23
C TRP A 216 -4.38 1.37 -4.00
N ILE A 217 -4.08 0.77 -2.83
CA ILE A 217 -4.63 1.23 -1.55
C ILE A 217 -3.51 1.59 -0.59
N PRO A 218 -3.72 2.54 0.31
CA PRO A 218 -2.75 2.90 1.34
C PRO A 218 -2.27 1.67 2.11
N TYR A 219 -0.97 1.59 2.30
CA TYR A 219 -0.32 0.47 2.96
C TYR A 219 0.76 0.94 3.92
N PHE A 220 0.93 0.21 5.01
CA PHE A 220 2.11 0.35 5.85
C PHE A 220 2.61 -1.00 6.36
N CYS A 221 3.90 -1.08 6.66
CA CYS A 221 4.48 -2.19 7.38
C CYS A 221 5.34 -1.73 8.54
N ILE A 222 5.48 -2.62 9.51
CA ILE A 222 6.24 -2.37 10.75
C ILE A 222 7.57 -3.08 10.70
N THR A 223 8.64 -2.38 11.09
CA THR A 223 9.95 -2.96 11.37
C THR A 223 10.45 -2.52 12.74
N THR A 224 11.39 -3.28 13.28
CA THR A 224 12.17 -2.93 14.45
C THR A 224 13.47 -2.29 13.99
N ASP A 225 13.68 -1.04 14.33
CA ASP A 225 14.97 -0.36 14.15
C ASP A 225 15.90 -0.79 15.29
N LEU A 226 16.86 -1.65 14.97
CA LEU A 226 17.84 -2.15 15.93
C LEU A 226 18.80 -1.06 16.39
N THR A 227 19.16 -0.14 15.48
CA THR A 227 20.14 0.93 15.74
C THR A 227 19.55 1.96 16.71
N ALA A 228 18.28 2.33 16.54
CA ALA A 228 17.63 3.34 17.38
C ALA A 228 16.74 2.72 18.48
N SER A 229 16.64 1.37 18.55
CA SER A 229 15.80 0.64 19.51
C SER A 229 14.35 1.09 19.55
N LYS A 230 13.73 1.29 18.36
CA LYS A 230 12.36 1.78 18.23
C LYS A 230 11.59 1.11 17.11
N MET A 231 10.27 1.23 17.15
CA MET A 231 9.39 0.88 16.04
C MET A 231 9.56 1.86 14.88
N ARG A 232 9.57 1.33 13.66
CA ARG A 232 9.41 2.12 12.44
C ARG A 232 8.16 1.71 11.68
N VAL A 233 7.44 2.71 11.19
CA VAL A 233 6.30 2.57 10.30
C VAL A 233 6.72 3.03 8.91
N HIS A 234 6.67 2.12 7.95
CA HIS A 234 7.03 2.42 6.57
C HIS A 234 5.76 2.60 5.73
N THR A 235 5.56 3.81 5.23
CA THR A 235 4.44 4.22 4.39
C THR A 235 4.89 4.65 2.99
N HIS A 236 6.19 4.67 2.72
CA HIS A 236 6.80 5.05 1.45
C HIS A 236 8.14 4.35 1.25
N GLY A 237 8.63 4.34 0.01
CA GLY A 237 9.91 3.74 -0.38
C GLY A 237 9.78 2.30 -0.87
N SER A 238 10.91 1.60 -1.00
CA SER A 238 10.99 0.28 -1.64
C SER A 238 10.18 -0.79 -0.92
N LEU A 239 9.09 -1.23 -1.56
CA LEU A 239 8.14 -2.18 -0.99
C LEU A 239 8.81 -3.50 -0.58
N TRP A 240 9.59 -4.12 -1.50
CA TRP A 240 10.21 -5.41 -1.23
C TRP A 240 11.22 -5.34 -0.06
N ARG A 241 11.95 -4.23 0.07
CA ARG A 241 12.95 -4.06 1.14
C ARG A 241 12.30 -3.98 2.51
N TYR A 242 11.24 -3.19 2.64
CA TYR A 242 10.55 -3.02 3.91
C TYR A 242 9.73 -4.26 4.31
N VAL A 243 9.07 -4.91 3.35
CA VAL A 243 8.43 -6.22 3.58
C VAL A 243 9.47 -7.25 4.03
N ARG A 244 10.61 -7.34 3.33
CA ARG A 244 11.72 -8.25 3.68
C ARG A 244 12.29 -7.93 5.07
N SER A 245 12.47 -6.66 5.40
CA SER A 245 12.94 -6.23 6.72
C SER A 245 11.97 -6.64 7.81
N SER A 246 10.67 -6.42 7.59
CA SER A 246 9.59 -6.84 8.50
C SER A 246 9.53 -8.35 8.73
N MET A 247 10.14 -9.16 7.86
CA MET A 247 10.23 -10.62 7.96
C MET A 247 11.59 -11.11 8.42
N SER A 248 12.50 -10.22 8.84
CA SER A 248 13.87 -10.55 9.28
C SER A 248 13.88 -11.05 10.72
N LEU A 249 13.55 -12.31 10.93
CA LEU A 249 13.59 -12.91 12.26
C LEU A 249 15.04 -13.10 12.72
N SER A 250 15.40 -12.56 13.87
CA SER A 250 16.74 -12.67 14.46
C SER A 250 17.17 -14.12 14.63
N GLY A 251 18.43 -14.40 14.31
CA GLY A 251 18.99 -15.75 14.30
C GLY A 251 18.70 -16.55 13.04
N TYR A 252 17.66 -16.22 12.27
CA TYR A 252 17.35 -16.87 11.01
C TYR A 252 17.86 -16.09 9.81
N LEU A 253 17.56 -14.79 9.74
CA LEU A 253 17.91 -13.92 8.64
C LEU A 253 18.66 -12.68 9.14
N PRO A 254 19.67 -12.21 8.42
CA PRO A 254 20.38 -10.99 8.79
C PRO A 254 19.46 -9.78 8.67
N PRO A 255 19.68 -8.73 9.49
CA PRO A 255 18.99 -7.45 9.33
C PRO A 255 19.29 -6.83 7.97
N LEU A 256 18.38 -6.00 7.48
CA LEU A 256 18.61 -5.17 6.29
C LEU A 256 18.92 -3.74 6.72
N CYS A 257 19.83 -3.10 5.98
CA CYS A 257 20.06 -1.66 6.13
C CYS A 257 18.94 -0.88 5.45
N ASP A 258 18.39 0.10 6.16
CA ASP A 258 17.48 1.08 5.57
C ASP A 258 18.24 1.92 4.55
N PRO A 259 17.77 2.02 3.29
CA PRO A 259 18.45 2.81 2.26
C PRO A 259 18.45 4.32 2.55
N VAL A 260 17.62 4.80 3.46
CA VAL A 260 17.49 6.22 3.78
C VAL A 260 18.57 6.69 4.77
N ASP A 261 18.79 5.93 5.84
CA ASP A 261 19.68 6.35 6.93
C ASP A 261 20.72 5.28 7.36
N GLY A 262 20.70 4.11 6.73
CA GLY A 262 21.63 3.02 7.01
C GLY A 262 21.35 2.25 8.30
N HIS A 263 20.25 2.53 9.02
CA HIS A 263 19.88 1.80 10.22
C HIS A 263 19.57 0.33 9.94
N LEU A 264 19.82 -0.52 10.90
CA LEU A 264 19.55 -1.95 10.79
C LEU A 264 18.09 -2.25 11.16
N LEU A 265 17.36 -2.87 10.23
CA LEU A 265 15.96 -3.21 10.38
C LEU A 265 15.77 -4.72 10.57
N LEU A 266 14.94 -5.08 11.54
CA LEU A 266 14.51 -6.44 11.86
C LEU A 266 12.99 -6.59 11.78
N ASP A 267 12.52 -7.83 12.02
CA ASP A 267 11.09 -8.17 12.07
C ASP A 267 10.34 -7.25 13.03
N GLY A 268 9.23 -6.73 12.56
CA GLY A 268 8.38 -5.82 13.32
C GLY A 268 7.69 -6.50 14.51
N GLY A 269 7.63 -7.84 14.53
CA GLY A 269 7.01 -8.61 15.59
C GLY A 269 7.67 -8.42 16.97
N TYR A 270 8.90 -7.92 17.03
CA TYR A 270 9.57 -7.61 18.30
C TYR A 270 9.01 -6.37 19.00
N VAL A 271 8.47 -5.43 18.26
CA VAL A 271 7.96 -4.15 18.79
C VAL A 271 6.45 -4.04 18.70
N ASN A 272 5.86 -4.51 17.59
CA ASN A 272 4.40 -4.43 17.37
C ASN A 272 3.95 -5.53 16.39
N ASN A 273 3.55 -6.67 16.91
CA ASN A 273 3.15 -7.81 16.08
C ASN A 273 1.76 -7.67 15.44
N LEU A 274 0.89 -6.83 16.00
CA LEU A 274 -0.45 -6.55 15.48
C LEU A 274 -0.70 -5.03 15.58
N PRO A 275 -0.28 -4.23 14.58
CA PRO A 275 -0.21 -2.77 14.68
C PRO A 275 -1.58 -2.08 14.53
N ALA A 276 -2.53 -2.42 15.41
CA ALA A 276 -3.86 -1.84 15.43
C ALA A 276 -3.86 -0.39 15.93
N ASP A 277 -2.93 -0.04 16.81
CA ASP A 277 -2.66 1.30 17.28
C ASP A 277 -2.22 2.23 16.14
N VAL A 278 -1.29 1.75 15.30
CA VAL A 278 -0.82 2.46 14.11
C VAL A 278 -1.96 2.63 13.10
N MET A 279 -2.75 1.57 12.86
CA MET A 279 -3.90 1.63 11.97
C MET A 279 -4.92 2.67 12.44
N LYS A 280 -5.20 2.73 13.74
CA LYS A 280 -6.13 3.71 14.30
C LYS A 280 -5.70 5.15 14.02
N VAL A 281 -4.40 5.43 14.11
CA VAL A 281 -3.85 6.74 13.75
C VAL A 281 -3.94 6.97 12.25
N ALA A 282 -3.54 5.99 11.44
CA ALA A 282 -3.54 6.09 9.98
C ALA A 282 -4.95 6.37 9.40
N VAL A 283 -5.98 5.69 9.89
CA VAL A 283 -7.38 5.91 9.46
C VAL A 283 -7.91 7.29 9.87
N ASN A 284 -7.42 7.85 10.98
CA ASN A 284 -7.84 9.18 11.44
C ASN A 284 -7.08 10.33 10.75
N VAL A 285 -5.94 10.05 10.12
CA VAL A 285 -5.11 11.05 9.42
C VAL A 285 -5.43 11.09 7.93
N LEU A 286 -5.96 10.00 7.37
CA LEU A 286 -6.53 9.96 6.03
C LEU A 286 -7.89 10.64 6.02
#